data_ff5169445821d3aa749113cb5e0fb64e
#
_entry.id   ff5169445821d3aa749113cb5e0fb64e
#
_cell.length_a   1.000
_cell.length_b   1.000
_cell.length_c   1.000
_cell.angle_alpha   90.00
_cell.angle_beta   90.00
_cell.angle_gamma   90.00
#
_symmetry.space_group_name_H-M   'P 1'
#
loop_
_entity.id
_entity.type
_entity.pdbx_description
1 polymer ?
#
loop_
_entity_poly.entity_id
_entity_poly.type
_entity_poly.pdbx_seq_one_letter_code
_entity_poly.pdbx_strand_id
1 'polypeptide(L)'
;LKKNFIYDYINKIPTMIKTEKYDELRKSEPELELYYIPYNSNFFKCRALTRSERKKVEKCLDKLNFSALNFTDSRAVFQFYNLEHLWQHIQMALKYNLKVLNLATEPIKISELYTRLTGSTFINEIMETPPVYDFKTKYSKLFDGENGYIYDKATVLQEIVRFVKESH
;
A
#
# COMPACT_ATOMS: atom_id res chain seq x y z
N LEU A 1 4.69 7.01 4.02
CA LEU A 1 5.44 5.97 3.31
C LEU A 1 4.94 5.85 1.87
N LYS A 2 5.83 6.07 0.88
CA LYS A 2 5.49 6.05 -0.56
C LYS A 2 5.57 4.64 -1.19
N LYS A 3 5.50 3.57 -0.40
CA LYS A 3 5.58 2.18 -0.88
C LYS A 3 4.77 1.28 0.05
N ASN A 4 3.48 1.23 -0.15
CA ASN A 4 2.60 0.24 0.41
C ASN A 4 1.32 0.18 -0.42
N PHE A 5 0.52 -0.85 -0.21
CA PHE A 5 -0.72 -1.07 -0.95
C PHE A 5 -1.70 0.12 -0.87
N ILE A 6 -1.82 0.77 0.29
CA ILE A 6 -2.73 1.92 0.47
C ILE A 6 -2.27 3.10 -0.41
N TYR A 7 -0.96 3.38 -0.42
CA TYR A 7 -0.40 4.41 -1.30
C TYR A 7 -0.65 4.10 -2.78
N ASP A 8 -0.43 2.85 -3.20
CA ASP A 8 -0.64 2.40 -4.58
C ASP A 8 -2.13 2.44 -4.96
N TYR A 9 -3.02 2.13 -4.02
CA TYR A 9 -4.47 2.25 -4.20
C TYR A 9 -4.91 3.71 -4.44
N ILE A 10 -4.41 4.65 -3.64
CA ILE A 10 -4.75 6.07 -3.76
C ILE A 10 -4.13 6.68 -5.03
N ASN A 11 -2.89 6.35 -5.34
CA ASN A 11 -2.14 6.99 -6.42
C ASN A 11 -2.30 6.34 -7.79
N LYS A 12 -2.59 5.06 -7.86
CA LYS A 12 -2.79 4.25 -9.09
C LYS A 12 -1.63 4.26 -10.10
N ILE A 13 -0.92 5.38 -10.23
CA ILE A 13 0.17 5.55 -11.19
C ILE A 13 1.45 4.92 -10.64
N PRO A 14 2.03 3.91 -11.31
CA PRO A 14 3.31 3.34 -10.90
C PRO A 14 4.43 4.39 -10.92
N THR A 15 5.18 4.47 -9.83
CA THR A 15 6.35 5.37 -9.76
C THR A 15 7.47 4.89 -10.68
N MET A 16 7.64 3.57 -10.81
CA MET A 16 8.63 2.94 -11.68
C MET A 16 8.03 1.71 -12.37
N ILE A 17 8.42 1.48 -13.61
CA ILE A 17 8.02 0.33 -14.43
C ILE A 17 9.29 -0.30 -14.97
N LYS A 18 9.38 -1.64 -14.98
CA LYS A 18 10.48 -2.36 -15.64
C LYS A 18 10.49 -2.08 -17.13
N THR A 19 11.67 -2.03 -17.74
CA THR A 19 11.86 -1.71 -19.16
C THR A 19 11.01 -2.59 -20.06
N GLU A 20 11.00 -3.91 -19.84
CA GLU A 20 10.22 -4.85 -20.68
C GLU A 20 8.71 -4.53 -20.61
N LYS A 21 8.20 -4.27 -19.39
CA LYS A 21 6.79 -3.93 -19.22
C LYS A 21 6.44 -2.56 -19.77
N TYR A 22 7.34 -1.59 -19.62
CA TYR A 22 7.15 -0.26 -20.21
C TYR A 22 7.10 -0.34 -21.74
N ASP A 23 7.98 -1.12 -22.37
CA ASP A 23 8.02 -1.32 -23.82
C ASP A 23 6.74 -1.98 -24.35
N GLU A 24 6.15 -2.89 -23.57
CA GLU A 24 4.83 -3.46 -23.87
C GLU A 24 3.73 -2.39 -23.82
N LEU A 25 3.65 -1.63 -22.72
CA LEU A 25 2.59 -0.64 -22.47
C LEU A 25 2.62 0.50 -23.50
N ARG A 26 3.82 1.03 -23.84
CA ARG A 26 3.96 2.13 -24.79
C ARG A 26 3.59 1.77 -26.22
N LYS A 27 3.64 0.50 -26.62
CA LYS A 27 3.17 0.05 -27.94
C LYS A 27 1.67 0.29 -28.10
N SER A 28 0.90 0.14 -27.04
CA SER A 28 -0.56 0.33 -27.03
C SER A 28 -0.97 1.76 -26.68
N GLU A 29 -0.22 2.44 -25.80
CA GLU A 29 -0.46 3.83 -25.39
C GLU A 29 0.87 4.62 -25.49
N PRO A 30 1.23 5.12 -26.71
CA PRO A 30 2.48 5.86 -26.92
C PRO A 30 2.62 7.15 -26.11
N GLU A 31 1.51 7.76 -25.69
CA GLU A 31 1.51 8.95 -24.81
C GLU A 31 2.26 8.74 -23.50
N LEU A 32 2.46 7.49 -23.05
CA LEU A 32 3.23 7.20 -21.85
C LEU A 32 4.69 7.68 -21.93
N GLU A 33 5.24 7.86 -23.14
CA GLU A 33 6.59 8.41 -23.37
C GLU A 33 6.75 9.85 -22.85
N LEU A 34 5.67 10.61 -22.78
CA LEU A 34 5.67 11.97 -22.24
C LEU A 34 5.84 12.02 -20.71
N TYR A 35 5.56 10.91 -20.04
CA TYR A 35 5.45 10.86 -18.58
C TYR A 35 6.47 9.96 -17.91
N TYR A 36 6.99 8.95 -18.63
CA TYR A 36 7.99 8.02 -18.12
C TYR A 36 9.32 8.26 -18.81
N ILE A 37 10.36 8.51 -18.02
CA ILE A 37 11.73 8.76 -18.48
C ILE A 37 12.64 7.60 -18.08
N PRO A 38 13.70 7.28 -18.85
CA PRO A 38 14.68 6.28 -18.45
C PRO A 38 15.29 6.64 -17.09
N TYR A 39 15.30 5.68 -16.17
CA TYR A 39 15.94 5.83 -14.86
C TYR A 39 17.27 5.10 -14.80
N ASN A 40 17.32 3.89 -15.34
CA ASN A 40 18.52 3.08 -15.55
C ASN A 40 18.22 2.03 -16.63
N SER A 41 19.16 1.08 -16.86
CA SER A 41 18.98 0.02 -17.88
C SER A 41 17.72 -0.83 -17.68
N ASN A 42 17.20 -0.93 -16.47
CA ASN A 42 16.13 -1.88 -16.11
C ASN A 42 14.78 -1.21 -15.82
N PHE A 43 14.74 0.12 -15.68
CA PHE A 43 13.54 0.81 -15.23
C PHE A 43 13.32 2.16 -15.91
N PHE A 44 12.06 2.45 -16.17
CA PHE A 44 11.52 3.78 -16.44
C PHE A 44 10.85 4.34 -15.18
N LYS A 45 11.01 5.64 -14.95
CA LYS A 45 10.45 6.35 -13.79
C LYS A 45 9.45 7.40 -14.26
N CYS A 46 8.29 7.44 -13.62
CA CYS A 46 7.33 8.51 -13.81
C CYS A 46 7.93 9.83 -13.29
N ARG A 47 7.98 10.86 -14.16
CA ARG A 47 8.40 12.20 -13.74
C ARG A 47 7.34 12.88 -12.86
N ALA A 48 7.65 14.01 -12.29
CA ALA A 48 6.66 14.82 -11.59
C ALA A 48 5.54 15.23 -12.58
N LEU A 49 4.29 15.00 -12.18
CA LEU A 49 3.10 15.26 -12.98
C LEU A 49 2.31 16.42 -12.37
N THR A 50 1.81 17.30 -13.22
CA THR A 50 0.74 18.22 -12.86
C THR A 50 -0.57 17.48 -12.62
N ARG A 51 -1.56 18.14 -12.01
CA ARG A 51 -2.88 17.53 -11.78
C ARG A 51 -3.57 17.11 -13.09
N SER A 52 -3.40 17.87 -14.15
CA SER A 52 -3.96 17.57 -15.47
C SER A 52 -3.28 16.35 -16.11
N GLU A 53 -1.96 16.29 -16.05
CA GLU A 53 -1.18 15.17 -16.59
C GLU A 53 -1.47 13.88 -15.83
N ARG A 54 -1.62 13.93 -14.50
CA ARG A 54 -2.00 12.78 -13.69
C ARG A 54 -3.28 12.13 -14.21
N LYS A 55 -4.33 12.92 -14.48
CA LYS A 55 -5.59 12.41 -15.05
C LYS A 55 -5.40 11.75 -16.42
N LYS A 56 -4.51 12.29 -17.26
CA LYS A 56 -4.21 11.70 -18.58
C LYS A 56 -3.49 10.36 -18.44
N VAL A 57 -2.45 10.29 -17.57
CA VAL A 57 -1.72 9.04 -17.30
C VAL A 57 -2.64 7.98 -16.71
N GLU A 58 -3.48 8.32 -15.74
CA GLU A 58 -4.48 7.42 -15.18
C GLU A 58 -5.39 6.85 -16.28
N LYS A 59 -5.90 7.70 -17.16
CA LYS A 59 -6.74 7.27 -18.29
C LYS A 59 -6.00 6.33 -19.26
N CYS A 60 -4.73 6.59 -19.57
CA CYS A 60 -3.91 5.68 -20.38
C CYS A 60 -3.72 4.33 -19.70
N LEU A 61 -3.40 4.34 -18.40
CA LEU A 61 -3.20 3.12 -17.62
C LEU A 61 -4.50 2.32 -17.46
N ASP A 62 -5.64 2.99 -17.25
CA ASP A 62 -6.96 2.34 -17.14
C ASP A 62 -7.33 1.59 -18.43
N LYS A 63 -7.06 2.17 -19.63
CA LYS A 63 -7.25 1.48 -20.90
C LYS A 63 -6.41 0.21 -21.04
N LEU A 64 -5.25 0.19 -20.41
CA LEU A 64 -4.32 -0.93 -20.40
C LEU A 64 -4.63 -1.95 -19.28
N ASN A 65 -5.67 -1.72 -18.48
CA ASN A 65 -5.94 -2.48 -17.24
C ASN A 65 -4.68 -2.62 -16.37
N PHE A 66 -3.90 -1.54 -16.26
CA PHE A 66 -2.64 -1.53 -15.55
C PHE A 66 -2.59 -0.40 -14.53
N SER A 67 -2.08 -0.68 -13.34
CA SER A 67 -1.92 0.31 -12.27
C SER A 67 -0.81 -0.10 -11.31
N ALA A 68 -0.51 0.73 -10.33
CA ALA A 68 0.42 0.38 -9.24
C ALA A 68 -0.01 -0.87 -8.45
N LEU A 69 -1.30 -1.21 -8.45
CA LEU A 69 -1.82 -2.40 -7.76
C LEU A 69 -1.34 -3.72 -8.40
N ASN A 70 -0.97 -3.70 -9.68
CA ASN A 70 -0.45 -4.89 -10.37
C ASN A 70 0.88 -5.39 -9.80
N PHE A 71 1.56 -4.61 -8.95
CA PHE A 71 2.79 -5.02 -8.28
C PHE A 71 2.59 -5.67 -6.91
N THR A 72 1.34 -5.79 -6.44
CA THR A 72 1.03 -6.39 -5.14
C THR A 72 0.25 -7.70 -5.33
N ASP A 73 0.75 -8.77 -4.72
CA ASP A 73 0.03 -10.06 -4.70
C ASP A 73 -1.20 -9.97 -3.79
N SER A 74 -2.36 -10.37 -4.31
CA SER A 74 -3.63 -10.30 -3.59
C SER A 74 -3.71 -11.20 -2.37
N ARG A 75 -2.86 -12.25 -2.32
CA ARG A 75 -2.77 -13.20 -1.21
C ARG A 75 -1.82 -12.74 -0.11
N ALA A 76 -0.98 -11.70 -0.37
CA ALA A 76 -0.06 -11.16 0.61
C ALA A 76 -0.81 -10.68 1.87
N VAL A 77 -0.17 -10.81 3.01
CA VAL A 77 -0.70 -10.43 4.32
C VAL A 77 0.24 -9.44 4.97
N PHE A 78 -0.27 -8.26 5.32
CA PHE A 78 0.50 -7.19 5.92
C PHE A 78 -0.17 -6.65 7.19
N GLN A 79 0.65 -5.97 8.01
CA GLN A 79 0.19 -5.24 9.18
C GLN A 79 0.27 -3.74 8.90
N PHE A 80 -0.78 -3.02 9.18
CA PHE A 80 -0.88 -1.58 8.94
C PHE A 80 -1.04 -0.86 10.27
N TYR A 81 -0.18 0.09 10.53
CA TYR A 81 -0.22 0.90 11.74
C TYR A 81 -0.48 2.37 11.40
N ASN A 82 -1.49 2.95 12.05
CA ASN A 82 -1.80 4.37 11.89
C ASN A 82 -0.83 5.25 12.69
N LEU A 83 -0.06 6.08 11.99
CA LEU A 83 0.93 6.96 12.60
C LEU A 83 0.32 8.06 13.48
N GLU A 84 -0.97 8.33 13.41
CA GLU A 84 -1.65 9.28 14.30
C GLU A 84 -1.53 8.87 15.77
N HIS A 85 -1.46 7.56 16.05
CA HIS A 85 -1.29 7.02 17.39
C HIS A 85 0.15 6.98 17.90
N LEU A 86 1.13 7.26 17.05
CA LEU A 86 2.54 7.03 17.36
C LEU A 86 3.00 7.80 18.61
N TRP A 87 2.60 9.07 18.72
CA TRP A 87 3.01 9.87 19.88
C TRP A 87 2.46 9.34 21.20
N GLN A 88 1.20 8.97 21.24
CA GLN A 88 0.58 8.36 22.42
C GLN A 88 1.29 7.07 22.82
N HIS A 89 1.61 6.22 21.86
CA HIS A 89 2.30 4.95 22.12
C HIS A 89 3.75 5.15 22.58
N ILE A 90 4.46 6.19 22.07
CA ILE A 90 5.78 6.58 22.60
C ILE A 90 5.68 7.00 24.07
N GLN A 91 4.69 7.84 24.42
CA GLN A 91 4.50 8.26 25.80
C GLN A 91 4.22 7.06 26.73
N MET A 92 3.41 6.10 26.29
CA MET A 92 3.17 4.88 27.04
C MET A 92 4.44 4.04 27.19
N ALA A 93 5.22 3.86 26.12
CA ALA A 93 6.49 3.14 26.17
C ALA A 93 7.46 3.74 27.17
N LEU A 94 7.57 5.09 27.22
CA LEU A 94 8.38 5.80 28.19
C LEU A 94 7.87 5.63 29.61
N LYS A 95 6.56 5.79 29.83
CA LYS A 95 5.93 5.63 31.13
C LYS A 95 6.21 4.25 31.76
N TYR A 96 6.16 3.19 30.94
CA TYR A 96 6.40 1.82 31.37
C TYR A 96 7.86 1.36 31.21
N ASN A 97 8.77 2.28 30.87
CA ASN A 97 10.20 1.99 30.66
C ASN A 97 10.44 0.81 29.69
N LEU A 98 9.67 0.75 28.61
CA LEU A 98 9.81 -0.29 27.61
C LEU A 98 11.02 0.00 26.73
N LYS A 99 12.00 -0.89 26.71
CA LYS A 99 13.22 -0.72 25.89
C LYS A 99 12.97 -1.00 24.40
N VAL A 100 12.03 -1.90 24.08
CA VAL A 100 11.64 -2.29 22.73
C VAL A 100 10.14 -2.54 22.70
N LEU A 101 9.47 -1.96 21.73
CA LEU A 101 8.04 -2.13 21.51
C LEU A 101 7.77 -2.34 20.02
N ASN A 102 7.18 -3.49 19.67
CA ASN A 102 6.60 -3.70 18.35
C ASN A 102 5.18 -3.13 18.35
N LEU A 103 4.91 -2.14 17.50
CA LEU A 103 3.56 -1.60 17.30
C LEU A 103 2.79 -2.52 16.33
N ALA A 104 2.54 -3.74 16.81
CA ALA A 104 1.94 -4.82 16.03
C ALA A 104 0.42 -4.70 16.01
N THR A 105 -0.16 -4.66 14.82
CA THR A 105 -1.60 -4.70 14.57
C THR A 105 -1.99 -6.07 14.00
N GLU A 106 -3.26 -6.45 14.07
CA GLU A 106 -3.71 -7.71 13.48
C GLU A 106 -3.50 -7.71 11.96
N PRO A 107 -2.97 -8.80 11.38
CA PRO A 107 -2.67 -8.88 9.96
C PRO A 107 -3.93 -8.82 9.07
N ILE A 108 -3.79 -8.18 7.90
CA ILE A 108 -4.84 -8.05 6.90
C ILE A 108 -4.35 -8.60 5.57
N LYS A 109 -5.14 -9.48 4.96
CA LYS A 109 -4.91 -9.95 3.58
C LYS A 109 -5.25 -8.83 2.60
N ILE A 110 -4.42 -8.65 1.58
CA ILE A 110 -4.59 -7.57 0.60
C ILE A 110 -5.92 -7.67 -0.15
N SER A 111 -6.36 -8.88 -0.54
CA SER A 111 -7.67 -9.07 -1.18
C SER A 111 -8.82 -8.64 -0.26
N GLU A 112 -8.73 -8.89 1.06
CA GLU A 112 -9.72 -8.46 2.05
C GLU A 112 -9.75 -6.93 2.17
N LEU A 113 -8.57 -6.31 2.26
CA LEU A 113 -8.47 -4.84 2.30
C LEU A 113 -9.07 -4.20 1.05
N TYR A 114 -8.74 -4.72 -0.13
CA TYR A 114 -9.29 -4.21 -1.39
C TYR A 114 -10.81 -4.33 -1.44
N THR A 115 -11.35 -5.49 -1.05
CA THR A 115 -12.81 -5.69 -0.99
C THR A 115 -13.46 -4.70 -0.02
N ARG A 116 -12.83 -4.43 1.12
CA ARG A 116 -13.33 -3.45 2.09
C ARG A 116 -13.35 -2.02 1.53
N LEU A 117 -12.38 -1.66 0.70
CA LEU A 117 -12.28 -0.33 0.09
C LEU A 117 -13.22 -0.13 -1.10
N THR A 118 -13.47 -1.17 -1.90
CA THR A 118 -14.14 -1.06 -3.22
C THR A 118 -15.47 -1.79 -3.33
N GLY A 119 -15.73 -2.76 -2.45
CA GLY A 119 -16.84 -3.72 -2.59
C GLY A 119 -16.59 -4.81 -3.64
N SER A 120 -15.44 -4.82 -4.31
CA SER A 120 -15.11 -5.74 -5.40
C SER A 120 -13.99 -6.72 -5.00
N THR A 121 -13.90 -7.83 -5.73
CA THR A 121 -12.80 -8.80 -5.54
C THR A 121 -11.51 -8.29 -6.17
N PHE A 122 -10.37 -8.65 -5.58
CA PHE A 122 -9.03 -8.39 -6.12
C PHE A 122 -8.28 -9.72 -6.24
N ILE A 123 -7.96 -10.09 -7.46
CA ILE A 123 -7.19 -11.30 -7.78
C ILE A 123 -5.99 -10.86 -8.61
N ASN A 124 -4.80 -10.96 -8.01
CA ASN A 124 -3.53 -10.68 -8.66
C ASN A 124 -2.48 -11.58 -8.00
N GLU A 125 -2.16 -12.70 -8.65
CA GLU A 125 -1.27 -13.73 -8.14
C GLU A 125 0.04 -13.68 -8.92
N ILE A 126 1.02 -12.94 -8.40
CA ILE A 126 2.28 -12.62 -9.09
C ILE A 126 3.50 -13.29 -8.46
N MET A 127 3.33 -13.93 -7.31
CA MET A 127 4.42 -14.58 -6.58
C MET A 127 4.09 -16.04 -6.33
N GLU A 128 5.08 -16.93 -6.41
CA GLU A 128 4.92 -18.31 -5.99
C GLU A 128 4.57 -18.38 -4.50
N THR A 129 5.30 -17.66 -3.67
CA THR A 129 5.07 -17.54 -2.22
C THR A 129 4.88 -16.06 -1.86
N PRO A 130 3.64 -15.61 -1.66
CA PRO A 130 3.37 -14.24 -1.26
C PRO A 130 3.83 -14.00 0.19
N PRO A 131 4.29 -12.77 0.53
CA PRO A 131 4.73 -12.46 1.88
C PRO A 131 3.57 -12.50 2.87
N VAL A 132 3.84 -13.06 4.05
CA VAL A 132 2.93 -13.10 5.19
C VAL A 132 3.65 -12.52 6.40
N TYR A 133 3.19 -11.37 6.89
CA TYR A 133 3.70 -10.74 8.09
C TYR A 133 2.68 -10.90 9.23
N ASP A 134 3.16 -11.44 10.35
CA ASP A 134 2.40 -11.61 11.59
C ASP A 134 3.33 -11.38 12.79
N PHE A 135 3.75 -10.13 12.95
CA PHE A 135 4.52 -9.72 14.12
C PHE A 135 3.60 -9.51 15.30
N LYS A 136 4.09 -9.86 16.50
CA LYS A 136 3.35 -9.70 17.76
C LYS A 136 4.11 -8.86 18.76
N THR A 137 3.39 -8.29 19.71
CA THR A 137 3.94 -7.64 20.88
C THR A 137 3.50 -8.37 22.16
N LYS A 138 4.42 -8.53 23.09
CA LYS A 138 4.09 -9.05 24.44
C LYS A 138 3.35 -8.04 25.30
N TYR A 139 3.26 -6.81 24.84
CA TYR A 139 2.69 -5.69 25.58
C TYR A 139 1.29 -5.29 25.10
N SER A 140 0.62 -6.09 24.29
CA SER A 140 -0.71 -5.77 23.74
C SER A 140 -1.69 -5.28 24.81
N LYS A 141 -1.75 -5.94 25.96
CA LYS A 141 -2.65 -5.57 27.07
C LYS A 141 -2.39 -4.18 27.66
N LEU A 142 -1.17 -3.63 27.55
CA LEU A 142 -0.91 -2.24 27.98
C LEU A 142 -1.55 -1.20 27.07
N PHE A 143 -1.96 -1.63 25.88
CA PHE A 143 -2.61 -0.82 24.85
C PHE A 143 -4.07 -1.24 24.63
N ASP A 144 -4.68 -1.89 25.62
CA ASP A 144 -6.03 -2.45 25.56
C ASP A 144 -6.26 -3.43 24.37
N GLY A 145 -5.17 -4.01 23.87
CA GLY A 145 -5.17 -4.95 22.76
C GLY A 145 -5.12 -6.41 23.23
N GLU A 146 -5.34 -7.34 22.30
CA GLU A 146 -5.43 -8.78 22.59
C GLU A 146 -4.58 -9.59 21.59
N ASN A 147 -4.35 -10.87 21.89
CA ASN A 147 -3.70 -11.85 21.04
C ASN A 147 -2.29 -11.46 20.53
N GLY A 148 -1.65 -10.48 21.19
CA GLY A 148 -0.36 -9.95 20.77
C GLY A 148 -0.46 -8.78 19.79
N TYR A 149 -1.64 -8.19 19.60
CA TYR A 149 -1.85 -7.02 18.77
C TYR A 149 -2.36 -5.85 19.61
N ILE A 150 -1.94 -4.63 19.26
CA ILE A 150 -2.41 -3.39 19.91
C ILE A 150 -3.75 -2.93 19.34
N TYR A 151 -4.05 -3.29 18.10
CA TYR A 151 -5.35 -3.09 17.44
C TYR A 151 -5.74 -4.35 16.68
N ASP A 152 -7.04 -4.67 16.75
CA ASP A 152 -7.64 -5.73 15.97
C ASP A 152 -7.81 -5.33 14.49
N LYS A 153 -8.08 -6.30 13.66
CA LYS A 153 -8.29 -6.12 12.21
C LYS A 153 -9.43 -5.16 11.90
N ALA A 154 -10.52 -5.23 12.65
CA ALA A 154 -11.71 -4.42 12.40
C ALA A 154 -11.40 -2.93 12.58
N THR A 155 -10.71 -2.58 13.67
CA THR A 155 -10.24 -1.22 13.96
C THR A 155 -9.31 -0.72 12.87
N VAL A 156 -8.30 -1.52 12.50
CA VAL A 156 -7.34 -1.12 11.45
C VAL A 156 -8.03 -0.90 10.11
N LEU A 157 -8.95 -1.78 9.70
CA LEU A 157 -9.71 -1.62 8.47
C LEU A 157 -10.57 -0.35 8.47
N GLN A 158 -11.19 0.01 9.60
CA GLN A 158 -11.97 1.25 9.72
C GLN A 158 -11.09 2.49 9.57
N GLU A 159 -9.92 2.50 10.19
CA GLU A 159 -8.96 3.59 10.08
C GLU A 159 -8.44 3.77 8.64
N ILE A 160 -8.11 2.66 7.96
CA ILE A 160 -7.66 2.71 6.56
C ILE A 160 -8.77 3.27 5.66
N VAL A 161 -10.04 2.83 5.84
CA VAL A 161 -11.17 3.35 5.07
C VAL A 161 -11.37 4.85 5.29
N ARG A 162 -11.24 5.33 6.56
CA ARG A 162 -11.30 6.75 6.87
C ARG A 162 -10.19 7.51 6.16
N PHE A 163 -8.94 7.09 6.31
CA PHE A 163 -7.77 7.70 5.69
C PHE A 163 -7.89 7.80 4.16
N VAL A 164 -8.35 6.73 3.51
CA VAL A 164 -8.54 6.73 2.06
C VAL A 164 -9.61 7.72 1.63
N LYS A 165 -10.73 7.83 2.36
CA LYS A 165 -11.80 8.81 2.06
C LYS A 165 -11.33 10.25 2.21
N GLU A 166 -10.49 10.55 3.18
CA GLU A 166 -9.94 11.89 3.43
C GLU A 166 -8.83 12.27 2.42
N SER A 167 -8.26 11.29 1.71
CA SER A 167 -7.18 11.48 0.73
C SER A 167 -7.69 11.85 -0.67
N HIS A 168 -8.98 11.80 -0.93
CA HIS A 168 -9.67 12.17 -2.17
C HIS A 168 -10.40 13.51 -2.04
#